data_f65dfd9a961c7109973b107e792206d4
#
_entry.id   f65dfd9a961c7109973b107e792206d4
#
_cell.length_a   1.000
_cell.length_b   1.000
_cell.length_c   1.000
_cell.angle_alpha   90.00
_cell.angle_beta   90.00
_cell.angle_gamma   90.00
#
_symmetry.space_group_name_H-M   'P 1'
#
loop_
_entity.id
_entity.type
_entity.pdbx_description
1 polymer ?
#
loop_
_entity_poly.entity_id
_entity_poly.type
_entity_poly.pdbx_seq_one_letter_code
_entity_poly.pdbx_strand_id
1 'polypeptide(L)'
;MDMLRDRRINKFMKYPKVVLTADRTLMSPYRGISLASFFGCAPALDVNRDPRSFWYKILGPQVTPRILFDFICNPIENINGVAKYAPYGLRKVESSLIRDGYSREDVVVAHPDYVEKFIGPETQVVGTHEMDPLGMGPVTMTFTYGRKHMSYDEFYCRDLHLRISNAKKQNGSNAKVIAGASGTWQYNYDPAKIEEYGLYGIVEGDLGGIGPEMDGAGASFFDAVIAGDFETANPFKKSKFKVEIKEYDRPDRKYHGRFIHYGDEPSVDEIPDIINPSMNGMVEVMRGCGRGCKFCDVTLRPLRYYPVEKVKKEIEVNMKYGGAKSAWIQSDDIFVYGLNPRTTKNMEPNREALEELFKGIMSTGIEHTNPTHGTLAGAIANERLIPNVSEIIRASPDNHIGIQCGFETGSIRLIGKYADRKLAPFKPNEWHWVVKQGIKTLNQHYWVPAFTLIMGLDNDETPEDSWETIQLIHELETEQPDSKFTVTPLTFVPIGLLEKSEFFDINNTMDPPKLGVMYKTWQHNFKYGIQKFMRKVGRQNPLKNLFFAGLARSLGGVPLNAMERFARRKGPEHELVIEKIKASYW
;
A
#
# COMPACT_ATOMS: atom_id res chain seq x y z
N MET A 1 3.55 -27.76 10.55
CA MET A 1 2.30 -28.36 11.03
C MET A 1 2.38 -28.75 12.51
N ASP A 2 3.55 -29.15 13.00
CA ASP A 2 3.69 -29.58 14.40
C ASP A 2 3.68 -28.44 15.43
N MET A 3 4.13 -27.24 15.10
CA MET A 3 4.09 -26.11 16.04
C MET A 3 2.68 -25.55 16.32
N LEU A 4 1.74 -25.77 15.40
CA LEU A 4 0.32 -25.39 15.60
C LEU A 4 -0.52 -26.55 16.20
N ARG A 5 -0.05 -27.80 16.07
CA ARG A 5 -0.70 -28.98 16.68
C ARG A 5 -0.37 -29.18 18.15
N ASP A 6 0.78 -28.70 18.63
CA ASP A 6 1.24 -28.97 20.00
C ASP A 6 0.75 -27.94 21.05
N ARG A 7 -0.04 -26.95 20.64
CA ARG A 7 -0.81 -26.14 21.60
C ARG A 7 -1.97 -26.98 22.09
N ARG A 8 -1.76 -27.72 23.16
CA ARG A 8 -2.82 -28.36 23.97
C ARG A 8 -3.78 -27.28 24.49
N ILE A 9 -4.78 -26.94 23.67
CA ILE A 9 -5.80 -25.93 23.91
C ILE A 9 -6.86 -26.51 24.88
N ASN A 10 -6.44 -27.08 25.97
CA ASN A 10 -7.36 -27.51 27.01
C ASN A 10 -6.70 -27.48 28.40
N LYS A 11 -6.17 -26.32 28.78
CA LYS A 11 -5.94 -26.02 30.20
C LYS A 11 -5.88 -24.50 30.36
N PHE A 12 -6.95 -23.90 30.90
CA PHE A 12 -7.03 -22.50 31.32
C PHE A 12 -6.36 -21.53 30.31
N MET A 13 -7.14 -20.99 29.36
CA MET A 13 -6.62 -20.01 28.43
C MET A 13 -6.13 -18.80 29.23
N LYS A 14 -4.83 -18.80 29.51
CA LYS A 14 -4.14 -17.62 29.99
C LYS A 14 -4.10 -16.63 28.83
N TYR A 15 -4.61 -15.41 29.06
CA TYR A 15 -4.55 -14.38 28.04
C TYR A 15 -3.08 -14.06 27.71
N PRO A 16 -2.72 -13.89 26.41
CA PRO A 16 -1.37 -13.52 26.04
C PRO A 16 -1.03 -12.12 26.58
N LYS A 17 0.24 -11.88 26.86
CA LYS A 17 0.70 -10.55 27.32
C LYS A 17 0.64 -9.51 26.20
N VAL A 18 0.91 -9.94 24.96
CA VAL A 18 0.92 -9.08 23.79
C VAL A 18 0.01 -9.67 22.72
N VAL A 19 -0.95 -8.88 22.27
CA VAL A 19 -1.81 -9.17 21.13
C VAL A 19 -1.42 -8.25 20.00
N LEU A 20 -1.02 -8.81 18.87
CA LEU A 20 -0.73 -8.07 17.64
C LEU A 20 -1.85 -8.34 16.64
N THR A 21 -2.29 -7.34 15.90
CA THR A 21 -3.33 -7.48 14.87
C THR A 21 -3.23 -6.38 13.83
N ALA A 22 -3.99 -6.50 12.76
CA ALA A 22 -4.24 -5.45 11.78
C ALA A 22 -5.71 -5.53 11.37
N ASP A 23 -6.21 -4.50 10.71
CA ASP A 23 -7.57 -4.52 10.20
C ASP A 23 -7.77 -5.57 9.10
N ARG A 24 -9.02 -5.83 8.73
CA ARG A 24 -9.39 -6.88 7.79
C ARG A 24 -8.82 -6.65 6.40
N THR A 25 -8.67 -5.41 5.95
CA THR A 25 -8.14 -5.11 4.62
C THR A 25 -6.67 -5.48 4.51
N LEU A 26 -5.91 -5.26 5.56
CA LEU A 26 -4.51 -5.67 5.67
C LEU A 26 -4.33 -7.16 5.95
N MET A 27 -5.34 -7.79 6.55
CA MET A 27 -5.36 -9.22 6.87
C MET A 27 -6.20 -10.01 5.84
N SER A 28 -6.04 -9.67 4.54
CA SER A 28 -6.69 -10.35 3.42
C SER A 28 -5.69 -10.72 2.33
N PRO A 29 -5.73 -11.94 1.81
CA PRO A 29 -4.92 -12.32 0.64
C PRO A 29 -5.50 -11.83 -0.69
N TYR A 30 -6.67 -11.14 -0.68
CA TYR A 30 -7.35 -10.65 -1.88
C TYR A 30 -7.41 -11.70 -3.01
N ARG A 31 -7.69 -12.96 -2.64
CA ARG A 31 -7.71 -14.13 -3.54
C ARG A 31 -6.42 -14.33 -4.34
N GLY A 32 -5.29 -13.87 -3.83
CA GLY A 32 -3.98 -13.94 -4.51
C GLY A 32 -3.81 -12.95 -5.66
N ILE A 33 -4.69 -11.95 -5.77
CA ILE A 33 -4.61 -10.91 -6.80
C ILE A 33 -4.10 -9.62 -6.15
N SER A 34 -2.84 -9.29 -6.35
CA SER A 34 -2.21 -8.13 -5.69
C SER A 34 -2.89 -6.79 -6.01
N LEU A 35 -3.26 -6.57 -7.26
CA LEU A 35 -4.00 -5.35 -7.64
C LEU A 35 -5.37 -5.25 -6.96
N ALA A 36 -5.93 -6.35 -6.48
CA ALA A 36 -7.19 -6.31 -5.73
C ALA A 36 -7.03 -5.70 -4.34
N SER A 37 -5.82 -5.53 -3.81
CA SER A 37 -5.60 -4.81 -2.54
C SER A 37 -6.05 -3.35 -2.60
N PHE A 38 -6.04 -2.73 -3.78
CA PHE A 38 -6.62 -1.39 -3.96
C PHE A 38 -8.14 -1.31 -3.67
N PHE A 39 -8.84 -2.44 -3.59
CA PHE A 39 -10.24 -2.44 -3.15
C PHE A 39 -10.40 -2.03 -1.68
N GLY A 40 -9.38 -2.12 -0.85
CA GLY A 40 -9.39 -1.54 0.50
C GLY A 40 -9.64 -0.03 0.47
N CYS A 41 -9.09 0.65 -0.53
CA CYS A 41 -9.29 2.09 -0.73
C CYS A 41 -10.64 2.44 -1.40
N ALA A 42 -11.48 1.44 -1.77
CA ALA A 42 -12.76 1.70 -2.41
C ALA A 42 -13.75 2.40 -1.46
N PRO A 43 -14.64 3.27 -1.99
CA PRO A 43 -15.66 3.92 -1.20
C PRO A 43 -16.59 2.88 -0.56
N ALA A 44 -16.61 2.80 0.77
CA ALA A 44 -17.48 1.92 1.54
C ALA A 44 -18.82 2.59 1.83
N LEU A 45 -18.77 3.78 2.43
CA LEU A 45 -19.92 4.50 2.94
C LEU A 45 -19.98 5.94 2.44
N ASP A 46 -21.17 6.39 2.12
CA ASP A 46 -21.52 7.80 1.91
C ASP A 46 -22.26 8.32 3.14
N VAL A 47 -21.49 8.91 4.04
CA VAL A 47 -22.01 9.41 5.33
C VAL A 47 -22.96 10.61 5.17
N ASN A 48 -22.87 11.29 4.02
CA ASN A 48 -23.71 12.45 3.71
C ASN A 48 -24.93 12.11 2.82
N ARG A 49 -25.17 10.80 2.56
CA ARG A 49 -26.30 10.40 1.71
C ARG A 49 -27.63 10.68 2.40
N ASP A 50 -28.49 11.45 1.73
CA ASP A 50 -29.84 11.74 2.26
C ASP A 50 -30.60 10.44 2.56
N PRO A 51 -31.01 10.20 3.83
CA PRO A 51 -31.77 9.02 4.23
C PRO A 51 -33.11 8.88 3.49
N ARG A 52 -33.64 9.96 2.93
CA ARG A 52 -34.89 9.98 2.16
C ARG A 52 -34.69 9.56 0.71
N SER A 53 -33.45 9.52 0.22
CA SER A 53 -33.15 9.18 -1.17
C SER A 53 -33.53 7.74 -1.51
N PHE A 54 -33.91 7.49 -2.77
CA PHE A 54 -34.19 6.15 -3.29
C PHE A 54 -33.02 5.18 -3.06
N TRP A 55 -31.79 5.65 -3.29
CA TRP A 55 -30.58 4.84 -3.13
C TRP A 55 -30.28 4.51 -1.66
N TYR A 56 -30.57 5.42 -0.72
CA TYR A 56 -30.44 5.12 0.70
C TYR A 56 -31.43 4.01 1.14
N LYS A 57 -32.64 4.03 0.61
CA LYS A 57 -33.65 2.99 0.93
C LYS A 57 -33.28 1.60 0.45
N ILE A 58 -32.45 1.49 -0.62
CA ILE A 58 -32.00 0.21 -1.18
C ILE A 58 -30.67 -0.23 -0.58
N LEU A 59 -29.68 0.67 -0.49
CA LEU A 59 -28.29 0.37 -0.14
C LEU A 59 -27.88 0.91 1.22
N GLY A 60 -28.77 1.66 1.90
CA GLY A 60 -28.39 2.44 3.07
C GLY A 60 -27.28 3.43 2.73
N PRO A 61 -26.32 3.66 3.62
CA PRO A 61 -25.17 4.51 3.37
C PRO A 61 -24.11 3.85 2.46
N GLN A 62 -24.26 2.57 2.07
CA GLN A 62 -23.24 1.86 1.29
C GLN A 62 -23.09 2.43 -0.11
N VAL A 63 -21.84 2.68 -0.53
CA VAL A 63 -21.45 3.06 -1.89
C VAL A 63 -21.10 1.81 -2.69
N THR A 64 -20.11 1.07 -2.22
CA THR A 64 -19.80 -0.26 -2.73
C THR A 64 -20.50 -1.30 -1.86
N PRO A 65 -21.28 -2.23 -2.43
CA PRO A 65 -21.94 -3.26 -1.63
C PRO A 65 -20.94 -4.10 -0.84
N ARG A 66 -21.16 -4.23 0.47
CA ARG A 66 -20.29 -4.99 1.38
C ARG A 66 -20.11 -6.45 0.93
N ILE A 67 -21.17 -7.08 0.42
CA ILE A 67 -21.09 -8.45 -0.10
C ILE A 67 -20.06 -8.58 -1.22
N LEU A 68 -19.98 -7.60 -2.12
CA LEU A 68 -18.98 -7.58 -3.19
C LEU A 68 -17.58 -7.38 -2.63
N PHE A 69 -17.44 -6.46 -1.67
CA PHE A 69 -16.17 -6.22 -1.00
C PHE A 69 -15.68 -7.47 -0.26
N ASP A 70 -16.51 -8.09 0.57
CA ASP A 70 -16.18 -9.28 1.34
C ASP A 70 -15.85 -10.49 0.45
N PHE A 71 -16.44 -10.55 -0.75
CA PHE A 71 -16.07 -11.57 -1.74
C PHE A 71 -14.64 -11.38 -2.26
N ILE A 72 -14.18 -10.15 -2.47
CA ILE A 72 -12.83 -9.82 -2.96
C ILE A 72 -11.83 -9.85 -1.80
N CYS A 73 -12.17 -9.18 -0.72
CA CYS A 73 -11.39 -9.08 0.51
C CYS A 73 -11.71 -10.25 1.46
N ASN A 74 -11.41 -11.47 1.02
CA ASN A 74 -11.65 -12.64 1.83
C ASN A 74 -10.70 -12.67 3.05
N PRO A 75 -11.19 -13.11 4.24
CA PRO A 75 -10.36 -13.18 5.43
C PRO A 75 -9.23 -14.22 5.25
N ILE A 76 -8.12 -13.99 5.95
CA ILE A 76 -7.03 -14.97 6.02
C ILE A 76 -7.45 -16.22 6.78
N GLU A 77 -6.68 -17.30 6.58
CA GLU A 77 -6.84 -18.51 7.39
C GLU A 77 -6.42 -18.25 8.85
N ASN A 78 -7.18 -18.83 9.78
CA ASN A 78 -6.85 -18.79 11.20
C ASN A 78 -7.06 -20.16 11.86
N ILE A 79 -6.42 -20.35 13.01
CA ILE A 79 -6.62 -21.52 13.87
C ILE A 79 -7.06 -20.98 15.23
N ASN A 80 -8.34 -21.19 15.57
CA ASN A 80 -8.95 -20.72 16.82
C ASN A 80 -8.82 -19.21 17.05
N GLY A 81 -8.75 -18.42 15.99
CA GLY A 81 -8.58 -16.97 16.02
C GLY A 81 -7.12 -16.49 15.93
N VAL A 82 -6.13 -17.39 15.99
CA VAL A 82 -4.73 -17.05 15.71
C VAL A 82 -4.53 -17.00 14.21
N ALA A 83 -4.00 -15.88 13.71
CA ALA A 83 -3.79 -15.67 12.29
C ALA A 83 -2.66 -16.55 11.76
N LYS A 84 -2.92 -17.32 10.69
CA LYS A 84 -1.90 -18.13 10.02
C LYS A 84 -0.90 -17.24 9.29
N TYR A 85 -1.38 -16.23 8.61
CA TYR A 85 -0.58 -15.23 7.90
C TYR A 85 -0.80 -13.86 8.52
N ALA A 86 0.17 -12.96 8.34
CA ALA A 86 0.02 -11.55 8.73
C ALA A 86 0.84 -10.63 7.82
N PRO A 87 0.58 -9.32 7.81
CA PRO A 87 1.46 -8.35 7.19
C PRO A 87 2.91 -8.58 7.60
N TYR A 88 3.83 -8.47 6.66
CA TYR A 88 5.25 -8.76 6.91
C TYR A 88 5.83 -7.91 8.06
N GLY A 89 5.53 -6.60 8.10
CA GLY A 89 5.94 -5.74 9.20
C GLY A 89 5.45 -6.23 10.58
N LEU A 90 4.23 -6.76 10.65
CA LEU A 90 3.68 -7.33 11.90
C LEU A 90 4.43 -8.59 12.32
N ARG A 91 4.88 -9.41 11.35
CA ARG A 91 5.75 -10.57 11.62
C ARG A 91 7.13 -10.17 12.14
N LYS A 92 7.67 -9.02 11.66
CA LYS A 92 8.91 -8.44 12.21
C LYS A 92 8.73 -7.99 13.66
N VAL A 93 7.61 -7.34 13.98
CA VAL A 93 7.28 -6.96 15.37
C VAL A 93 7.19 -8.21 16.25
N GLU A 94 6.47 -9.24 15.83
CA GLU A 94 6.38 -10.53 16.53
C GLU A 94 7.78 -11.10 16.80
N SER A 95 8.63 -11.17 15.79
CA SER A 95 9.99 -11.69 15.91
C SER A 95 10.88 -10.85 16.82
N SER A 96 10.75 -9.52 16.77
CA SER A 96 11.48 -8.60 17.64
C SER A 96 11.13 -8.81 19.12
N LEU A 97 9.85 -8.97 19.42
CA LEU A 97 9.38 -9.24 20.79
C LEU A 97 9.93 -10.58 21.32
N ILE A 98 9.92 -11.62 20.50
CA ILE A 98 10.47 -12.92 20.89
C ILE A 98 11.98 -12.83 21.11
N ARG A 99 12.72 -12.15 20.23
CA ARG A 99 14.15 -11.89 20.40
C ARG A 99 14.44 -11.15 21.69
N ASP A 100 13.57 -10.19 22.06
CA ASP A 100 13.74 -9.35 23.23
C ASP A 100 13.27 -10.02 24.55
N GLY A 101 12.94 -11.32 24.51
CA GLY A 101 12.72 -12.15 25.69
C GLY A 101 11.28 -12.51 26.03
N TYR A 102 10.31 -12.16 25.18
CA TYR A 102 8.96 -12.70 25.30
C TYR A 102 8.93 -14.19 24.92
N SER A 103 8.15 -14.99 25.63
CA SER A 103 7.90 -16.36 25.19
C SER A 103 6.94 -16.37 23.99
N ARG A 104 6.99 -17.42 23.18
CA ARG A 104 6.05 -17.60 22.06
C ARG A 104 4.59 -17.70 22.50
N GLU A 105 4.33 -18.05 23.75
CA GLU A 105 3.00 -18.13 24.33
C GLU A 105 2.50 -16.76 24.78
N ASP A 106 3.41 -15.83 25.06
CA ASP A 106 3.09 -14.47 25.49
C ASP A 106 2.71 -13.54 24.33
N VAL A 107 3.05 -13.90 23.07
CA VAL A 107 2.80 -13.07 21.89
C VAL A 107 1.87 -13.79 20.92
N VAL A 108 0.74 -13.19 20.60
CA VAL A 108 -0.22 -13.74 19.64
C VAL A 108 -0.49 -12.73 18.53
N VAL A 109 -0.43 -13.19 17.29
CA VAL A 109 -0.97 -12.43 16.15
C VAL A 109 -2.42 -12.88 15.95
N ALA A 110 -3.36 -12.06 16.38
CA ALA A 110 -4.78 -12.34 16.33
C ALA A 110 -5.37 -12.01 14.96
N HIS A 111 -6.28 -12.86 14.49
CA HIS A 111 -7.13 -12.54 13.36
C HIS A 111 -8.10 -11.41 13.78
N PRO A 112 -8.29 -10.35 12.94
CA PRO A 112 -9.13 -9.21 13.33
C PRO A 112 -10.56 -9.59 13.78
N ASP A 113 -11.17 -10.58 13.13
CA ASP A 113 -12.53 -11.02 13.46
C ASP A 113 -12.61 -11.80 14.80
N TYR A 114 -11.49 -12.05 15.46
CA TYR A 114 -11.42 -12.83 16.71
C TYR A 114 -10.54 -12.17 17.77
N VAL A 115 -10.17 -10.90 17.59
CA VAL A 115 -9.24 -10.19 18.47
C VAL A 115 -9.71 -10.17 19.93
N GLU A 116 -11.01 -10.11 20.16
CA GLU A 116 -11.64 -10.07 21.48
C GLU A 116 -11.33 -11.29 22.35
N LYS A 117 -11.07 -12.44 21.72
CA LYS A 117 -10.73 -13.69 22.42
C LYS A 117 -9.41 -13.64 23.17
N PHE A 118 -8.53 -12.73 22.76
CA PHE A 118 -7.16 -12.66 23.25
C PHE A 118 -6.91 -11.49 24.20
N ILE A 119 -7.87 -10.57 24.34
CA ILE A 119 -7.73 -9.39 25.19
C ILE A 119 -8.43 -9.66 26.53
N GLY A 120 -7.65 -9.68 27.62
CA GLY A 120 -8.16 -9.93 28.96
C GLY A 120 -7.27 -9.34 30.06
N PRO A 121 -7.48 -9.73 31.33
CA PRO A 121 -6.80 -9.11 32.47
C PRO A 121 -5.27 -9.23 32.44
N GLU A 122 -4.74 -10.28 31.84
CA GLU A 122 -3.29 -10.54 31.74
C GLU A 122 -2.65 -9.87 30.52
N THR A 123 -3.46 -9.37 29.58
CA THR A 123 -2.96 -8.67 28.39
C THR A 123 -2.41 -7.31 28.78
N GLN A 124 -1.16 -7.07 28.46
CA GLN A 124 -0.46 -5.84 28.78
C GLN A 124 -0.50 -4.85 27.62
N VAL A 125 -0.42 -5.37 26.38
CA VAL A 125 -0.36 -4.56 25.16
C VAL A 125 -1.21 -5.17 24.06
N VAL A 126 -1.90 -4.30 23.33
CA VAL A 126 -2.51 -4.58 22.04
C VAL A 126 -1.80 -3.70 21.00
N GLY A 127 -1.08 -4.31 20.06
CA GLY A 127 -0.40 -3.61 18.97
C GLY A 127 -1.21 -3.72 17.68
N THR A 128 -1.49 -2.60 17.03
CA THR A 128 -2.16 -2.54 15.74
C THR A 128 -1.20 -2.11 14.63
N HIS A 129 -1.34 -2.74 13.47
CA HIS A 129 -0.59 -2.39 12.26
C HIS A 129 -1.49 -1.57 11.34
N GLU A 130 -1.16 -0.30 11.16
CA GLU A 130 -1.99 0.68 10.50
C GLU A 130 -1.40 1.08 9.14
N MET A 131 -2.17 1.00 8.05
CA MET A 131 -1.73 1.41 6.71
C MET A 131 -2.40 2.73 6.27
N ASP A 132 -3.72 2.78 6.35
CA ASP A 132 -4.50 3.96 5.95
C ASP A 132 -5.69 4.19 6.90
N PRO A 133 -5.41 4.38 8.20
CA PRO A 133 -6.43 4.34 9.25
C PRO A 133 -7.46 5.46 9.17
N LEU A 134 -7.10 6.59 8.60
CA LEU A 134 -7.99 7.75 8.41
C LEU A 134 -8.35 7.99 6.95
N GLY A 135 -7.99 7.08 6.05
CA GLY A 135 -8.28 7.20 4.62
C GLY A 135 -7.59 8.39 3.93
N MET A 136 -6.41 8.79 4.41
CA MET A 136 -5.65 9.92 3.89
C MET A 136 -4.55 9.51 2.90
N GLY A 137 -4.39 8.22 2.63
CA GLY A 137 -3.42 7.73 1.64
C GLY A 137 -3.77 8.18 0.22
N PRO A 138 -2.77 8.35 -0.67
CA PRO A 138 -2.99 8.88 -2.02
C PRO A 138 -4.03 8.11 -2.84
N VAL A 139 -4.07 6.79 -2.70
CA VAL A 139 -5.05 5.93 -3.38
C VAL A 139 -6.46 6.19 -2.86
N THR A 140 -6.59 6.19 -1.54
CA THR A 140 -7.89 6.43 -0.87
C THR A 140 -8.42 7.82 -1.16
N MET A 141 -7.58 8.84 -1.04
CA MET A 141 -7.95 10.23 -1.39
C MET A 141 -8.48 10.32 -2.82
N THR A 142 -7.87 9.60 -3.76
CA THR A 142 -8.32 9.57 -5.15
C THR A 142 -9.66 8.86 -5.31
N PHE A 143 -9.79 7.66 -4.77
CA PHE A 143 -10.97 6.80 -4.99
C PHE A 143 -12.19 7.24 -4.19
N THR A 144 -11.99 7.92 -3.07
CA THR A 144 -13.06 8.49 -2.25
C THR A 144 -13.39 9.94 -2.61
N TYR A 145 -12.80 10.48 -3.67
CA TYR A 145 -12.98 11.87 -4.12
C TYR A 145 -12.61 12.89 -3.03
N GLY A 146 -11.39 12.80 -2.49
CA GLY A 146 -10.95 13.68 -1.41
C GLY A 146 -11.69 13.41 -0.11
N ARG A 147 -11.92 12.13 0.20
CA ARG A 147 -12.68 11.65 1.38
C ARG A 147 -14.14 12.12 1.46
N LYS A 148 -14.75 12.35 0.33
CA LYS A 148 -16.21 12.52 0.27
C LYS A 148 -16.95 11.26 0.73
N HIS A 149 -16.31 10.12 0.63
CA HIS A 149 -16.79 8.81 1.09
C HIS A 149 -15.78 8.19 2.03
N MET A 150 -16.23 7.44 3.04
CA MET A 150 -15.36 6.61 3.86
C MET A 150 -14.87 5.42 3.04
N SER A 151 -13.58 5.09 3.09
CA SER A 151 -13.03 3.89 2.47
C SER A 151 -13.26 2.63 3.31
N TYR A 152 -13.06 1.44 2.71
CA TYR A 152 -13.07 0.19 3.46
C TYR A 152 -11.89 0.06 4.41
N ASP A 153 -10.71 0.60 4.07
CA ASP A 153 -9.55 0.64 4.96
C ASP A 153 -9.89 1.37 6.26
N GLU A 154 -10.43 2.59 6.13
CA GLU A 154 -10.87 3.37 7.28
C GLU A 154 -12.00 2.66 8.06
N PHE A 155 -12.98 2.10 7.34
CA PHE A 155 -14.11 1.40 7.95
C PHE A 155 -13.65 0.22 8.83
N TYR A 156 -12.82 -0.68 8.28
CA TYR A 156 -12.37 -1.85 9.03
C TYR A 156 -11.32 -1.52 10.10
N CYS A 157 -10.54 -0.46 9.91
CA CYS A 157 -9.67 0.04 10.96
C CYS A 157 -10.48 0.52 12.17
N ARG A 158 -11.52 1.30 11.95
CA ARG A 158 -12.45 1.75 13.01
C ARG A 158 -13.20 0.60 13.67
N ASP A 159 -13.68 -0.38 12.90
CA ASP A 159 -14.31 -1.59 13.43
C ASP A 159 -13.36 -2.35 14.38
N LEU A 160 -12.09 -2.51 13.97
CA LEU A 160 -11.08 -3.15 14.80
C LEU A 160 -10.84 -2.39 16.12
N HIS A 161 -10.73 -1.06 16.07
CA HIS A 161 -10.55 -0.23 17.26
C HIS A 161 -11.72 -0.36 18.22
N LEU A 162 -12.96 -0.35 17.70
CA LEU A 162 -14.15 -0.55 18.50
C LEU A 162 -14.17 -1.93 19.18
N ARG A 163 -13.82 -2.99 18.44
CA ARG A 163 -13.71 -4.36 18.99
C ARG A 163 -12.68 -4.44 20.11
N ILE A 164 -11.51 -3.83 19.94
CA ILE A 164 -10.46 -3.78 20.97
C ILE A 164 -10.98 -3.03 22.22
N SER A 165 -11.60 -1.86 22.02
CA SER A 165 -12.17 -1.08 23.13
C SER A 165 -13.23 -1.85 23.90
N ASN A 166 -14.16 -2.49 23.21
CA ASN A 166 -15.21 -3.29 23.81
C ASN A 166 -14.64 -4.51 24.57
N ALA A 167 -13.68 -5.21 24.00
CA ALA A 167 -13.02 -6.34 24.65
C ALA A 167 -12.30 -5.91 25.93
N LYS A 168 -11.59 -4.78 25.91
CA LYS A 168 -10.96 -4.22 27.12
C LYS A 168 -11.98 -3.97 28.21
N LYS A 169 -13.10 -3.33 27.89
CA LYS A 169 -14.18 -3.03 28.85
C LYS A 169 -14.83 -4.30 29.37
N GLN A 170 -15.22 -5.22 28.50
CA GLN A 170 -15.95 -6.43 28.85
C GLN A 170 -15.12 -7.42 29.67
N ASN A 171 -13.82 -7.54 29.34
CA ASN A 171 -12.92 -8.51 29.96
C ASN A 171 -12.07 -7.91 31.09
N GLY A 172 -12.30 -6.65 31.46
CA GLY A 172 -11.55 -5.96 32.54
C GLY A 172 -10.05 -5.80 32.23
N SER A 173 -9.68 -5.56 30.97
CA SER A 173 -8.29 -5.43 30.56
C SER A 173 -7.78 -3.98 30.67
N ASN A 174 -6.61 -3.83 31.28
CA ASN A 174 -5.87 -2.57 31.34
C ASN A 174 -4.78 -2.49 30.27
N ALA A 175 -4.84 -3.31 29.23
CA ALA A 175 -3.85 -3.33 28.16
C ALA A 175 -3.67 -1.95 27.54
N LYS A 176 -2.42 -1.60 27.26
CA LYS A 176 -2.07 -0.42 26.47
C LYS A 176 -2.29 -0.70 24.99
N VAL A 177 -2.86 0.25 24.26
CA VAL A 177 -3.06 0.14 22.81
C VAL A 177 -2.00 0.98 22.11
N ILE A 178 -1.29 0.34 21.15
CA ILE A 178 -0.16 0.96 20.46
C ILE A 178 -0.34 0.79 18.96
N ALA A 179 -0.36 1.91 18.23
CA ALA A 179 -0.35 1.90 16.77
C ALA A 179 1.08 1.87 16.22
N GLY A 180 1.26 1.18 15.12
CA GLY A 180 2.52 1.17 14.34
C GLY A 180 2.27 1.01 12.85
N ALA A 181 3.33 0.99 12.09
CA ALA A 181 3.41 0.89 10.64
C ALA A 181 3.24 2.22 9.87
N SER A 182 3.24 2.11 8.54
CA SER A 182 3.40 3.25 7.64
C SER A 182 2.26 4.26 7.67
N GLY A 183 1.05 3.86 8.09
CA GLY A 183 -0.11 4.76 8.14
C GLY A 183 -0.16 5.68 9.36
N THR A 184 0.70 5.48 10.33
CA THR A 184 0.66 6.24 11.61
C THR A 184 0.94 7.73 11.46
N TRP A 185 1.55 8.17 10.34
CA TRP A 185 1.72 9.58 10.02
C TRP A 185 0.39 10.35 9.99
N GLN A 186 -0.72 9.67 9.69
CA GLN A 186 -2.05 10.27 9.63
C GLN A 186 -2.52 10.78 11.00
N TYR A 187 -2.05 10.18 12.07
CA TYR A 187 -2.37 10.62 13.44
C TYR A 187 -1.62 11.91 13.87
N ASN A 188 -0.73 12.41 13.03
CA ASN A 188 0.05 13.62 13.28
C ASN A 188 -0.64 14.89 12.78
N TYR A 189 -1.73 14.76 12.01
CA TYR A 189 -2.43 15.91 11.49
C TYR A 189 -3.27 16.60 12.57
N ASP A 190 -3.28 17.95 12.49
CA ASP A 190 -4.13 18.78 13.32
C ASP A 190 -5.61 18.42 13.07
N PRO A 191 -6.38 18.08 14.10
CA PRO A 191 -7.81 17.82 13.97
C PRO A 191 -8.57 18.91 13.21
N ALA A 192 -8.28 20.19 13.46
CA ALA A 192 -8.92 21.29 12.75
C ALA A 192 -8.63 21.26 11.23
N LYS A 193 -7.41 20.93 10.82
CA LYS A 193 -7.09 20.75 9.39
C LYS A 193 -7.77 19.53 8.79
N ILE A 194 -7.89 18.47 9.56
CA ILE A 194 -8.61 17.27 9.14
C ILE A 194 -10.08 17.63 8.87
N GLU A 195 -10.70 18.46 9.70
CA GLU A 195 -12.07 18.94 9.54
C GLU A 195 -12.23 19.81 8.28
N GLU A 196 -11.29 20.73 8.01
CA GLU A 196 -11.26 21.57 6.82
C GLU A 196 -11.24 20.78 5.52
N TYR A 197 -10.53 19.65 5.48
CA TYR A 197 -10.49 18.75 4.32
C TYR A 197 -11.70 17.79 4.21
N GLY A 198 -12.78 18.05 4.96
CA GLY A 198 -13.96 17.20 4.95
C GLY A 198 -13.74 15.80 5.55
N LEU A 199 -12.72 15.67 6.38
CA LEU A 199 -12.32 14.44 7.01
C LEU A 199 -13.19 14.05 8.23
N TYR A 200 -14.11 14.91 8.60
CA TYR A 200 -15.14 14.67 9.61
C TYR A 200 -16.53 14.60 8.99
N GLY A 201 -17.26 13.63 9.34
CA GLY A 201 -18.62 13.47 8.85
C GLY A 201 -19.28 12.20 9.36
N ILE A 202 -18.62 11.53 10.30
CA ILE A 202 -19.24 10.38 10.94
C ILE A 202 -19.75 10.83 12.28
N VAL A 203 -20.98 11.29 12.24
CA VAL A 203 -21.77 11.57 13.44
C VAL A 203 -22.11 10.22 14.07
N GLU A 204 -21.92 10.12 15.37
CA GLU A 204 -22.45 9.03 16.18
C GLU A 204 -23.91 8.76 15.79
N GLY A 205 -24.21 7.50 15.50
CA GLY A 205 -25.59 7.03 15.33
C GLY A 205 -25.94 6.48 13.95
N ASP A 206 -25.39 6.99 12.85
CA ASP A 206 -25.81 6.59 11.50
C ASP A 206 -25.18 5.28 11.01
N LEU A 207 -24.13 4.81 11.68
CA LEU A 207 -23.40 3.58 11.32
C LEU A 207 -23.61 2.43 12.31
N GLY A 208 -24.68 2.49 13.11
CA GLY A 208 -24.96 1.45 14.10
C GLY A 208 -23.92 1.38 15.23
N GLY A 209 -23.33 2.50 15.60
CA GLY A 209 -22.33 2.58 16.68
C GLY A 209 -20.93 2.13 16.27
N ILE A 210 -20.60 2.17 15.00
CA ILE A 210 -19.23 1.87 14.52
C ILE A 210 -18.33 3.07 14.77
N GLY A 211 -17.52 2.97 15.77
CA GLY A 211 -16.45 3.89 16.15
C GLY A 211 -16.55 4.33 17.61
N PRO A 212 -15.46 4.27 18.39
CA PRO A 212 -15.40 5.03 19.63
C PRO A 212 -15.60 6.50 19.30
N GLU A 213 -16.16 7.29 20.22
CA GLU A 213 -16.10 8.75 20.15
C GLU A 213 -14.65 9.14 19.87
N MET A 214 -14.38 9.46 18.59
CA MET A 214 -13.03 9.81 18.19
C MET A 214 -12.97 11.33 18.21
N ASP A 215 -12.56 11.86 19.35
CA ASP A 215 -12.15 13.25 19.43
C ASP A 215 -11.03 13.47 18.42
N GLY A 216 -11.33 14.11 17.34
CA GLY A 216 -10.43 14.46 16.23
C GLY A 216 -9.35 13.42 15.95
N ALA A 217 -9.36 12.77 14.83
CA ALA A 217 -8.29 11.91 14.29
C ALA A 217 -7.97 10.57 15.01
N GLY A 218 -8.80 10.06 15.89
CA GLY A 218 -8.61 8.72 16.48
C GLY A 218 -7.42 8.56 17.43
N ALA A 219 -6.68 9.62 17.63
CA ALA A 219 -5.52 9.62 18.49
C ALA A 219 -5.82 9.30 19.97
N SER A 220 -7.06 9.51 20.45
CA SER A 220 -7.49 9.19 21.83
C SER A 220 -7.57 7.70 22.12
N PHE A 221 -7.68 6.87 21.10
CA PHE A 221 -7.74 5.42 21.23
C PHE A 221 -6.39 4.81 21.63
N PHE A 222 -5.27 5.41 21.20
CA PHE A 222 -3.95 4.87 21.41
C PHE A 222 -3.26 5.46 22.66
N ASP A 223 -2.62 4.59 23.43
CA ASP A 223 -1.72 5.00 24.50
C ASP A 223 -0.37 5.47 23.95
N ALA A 224 0.04 4.94 22.76
CA ALA A 224 1.24 5.36 22.05
C ALA A 224 1.15 5.10 20.55
N VAL A 225 1.94 5.82 19.77
CA VAL A 225 2.13 5.63 18.33
C VAL A 225 3.62 5.43 18.09
N ILE A 226 3.97 4.45 17.26
CA ILE A 226 5.35 4.20 16.86
C ILE A 226 5.54 4.73 15.44
N ALA A 227 6.41 5.72 15.30
CA ALA A 227 6.89 6.20 14.01
C ALA A 227 8.32 5.69 13.79
N GLY A 228 8.58 5.17 12.58
CA GLY A 228 9.89 4.57 12.27
C GLY A 228 9.96 3.07 12.51
N ASP A 229 11.18 2.56 12.59
CA ASP A 229 11.43 1.13 12.66
C ASP A 229 11.22 0.60 14.09
N PHE A 230 10.32 -0.39 14.24
CA PHE A 230 9.96 -0.95 15.54
C PHE A 230 11.17 -1.58 16.26
N GLU A 231 12.09 -2.15 15.54
CA GLU A 231 13.25 -2.87 16.06
C GLU A 231 14.11 -2.00 17.01
N THR A 232 14.10 -0.70 16.81
CA THR A 232 14.81 0.29 17.64
C THR A 232 13.89 1.13 18.52
N ALA A 233 12.65 1.35 18.07
CA ALA A 233 11.62 2.05 18.84
C ALA A 233 10.98 1.18 19.93
N ASN A 234 11.33 -0.11 20.01
CA ASN A 234 10.65 -1.08 20.85
C ASN A 234 10.41 -0.54 22.28
N PRO A 235 9.19 -0.08 22.61
CA PRO A 235 8.86 0.45 23.92
C PRO A 235 8.90 -0.63 25.01
N PHE A 236 9.06 -1.89 24.63
CA PHE A 236 9.09 -3.06 25.51
C PHE A 236 10.51 -3.46 25.90
N LYS A 237 11.51 -2.68 25.53
CA LYS A 237 12.90 -3.00 25.85
C LYS A 237 13.09 -3.19 27.35
N LYS A 238 13.26 -4.46 27.68
CA LYS A 238 13.90 -5.07 28.84
C LYS A 238 13.23 -5.10 30.20
N SER A 239 13.13 -6.32 30.63
CA SER A 239 13.30 -6.88 31.98
C SER A 239 12.25 -6.57 33.04
N LYS A 240 11.37 -5.58 32.88
CA LYS A 240 10.36 -5.29 33.91
C LYS A 240 8.94 -5.03 33.40
N PHE A 241 8.65 -5.32 32.15
CA PHE A 241 7.29 -5.19 31.57
C PHE A 241 6.60 -3.83 31.86
N LYS A 242 7.37 -2.79 32.05
CA LYS A 242 6.87 -1.43 32.04
C LYS A 242 7.02 -0.90 30.64
N VAL A 243 5.88 -0.59 30.02
CA VAL A 243 5.85 0.27 28.84
C VAL A 243 6.29 1.64 29.32
N GLU A 244 7.59 1.93 29.26
CA GLU A 244 8.09 3.28 29.47
C GLU A 244 7.86 4.04 28.16
N ILE A 245 6.74 4.72 28.11
CA ILE A 245 6.41 5.65 27.03
C ILE A 245 7.24 6.90 27.33
N LYS A 246 8.32 7.10 26.59
CA LYS A 246 9.10 8.34 26.68
C LYS A 246 8.38 9.43 25.89
N GLU A 247 8.07 10.53 26.58
CA GLU A 247 7.70 11.77 25.90
C GLU A 247 8.84 12.21 24.98
N TYR A 248 8.53 12.30 23.69
CA TYR A 248 9.45 12.86 22.72
C TYR A 248 8.99 14.28 22.42
N ASP A 249 9.59 15.24 23.08
CA ASP A 249 9.36 16.65 22.80
C ASP A 249 10.19 17.05 21.56
N ARG A 250 9.56 16.98 20.39
CA ARG A 250 10.06 17.68 19.21
C ARG A 250 9.35 19.02 19.15
N PRO A 251 10.05 20.14 19.36
CA PRO A 251 9.43 21.47 19.38
C PRO A 251 8.78 21.87 18.05
N ASP A 252 9.11 21.21 16.95
CA ASP A 252 8.58 21.43 15.61
C ASP A 252 7.37 20.55 15.24
N ARG A 253 7.02 19.56 16.07
CA ARG A 253 5.90 18.66 15.86
C ARG A 253 5.04 18.58 17.12
N LYS A 254 4.01 19.40 17.19
CA LYS A 254 2.99 19.29 18.24
C LYS A 254 2.07 18.10 17.94
N TYR A 255 2.35 17.00 18.56
CA TYR A 255 1.44 15.86 18.59
C TYR A 255 0.49 16.04 19.78
N HIS A 256 -0.78 16.21 19.51
CA HIS A 256 -1.83 16.52 20.48
C HIS A 256 -1.85 15.55 21.68
N GLY A 257 -0.94 15.74 22.64
CA GLY A 257 -0.90 15.07 23.93
C GLY A 257 -0.54 13.59 23.91
N ARG A 258 0.09 13.07 22.84
CA ARG A 258 0.38 11.66 22.75
C ARG A 258 1.82 11.35 22.42
N PHE A 259 2.24 10.20 22.93
CA PHE A 259 3.61 9.77 22.87
C PHE A 259 3.89 9.09 21.53
N ILE A 260 4.85 9.65 20.79
CA ILE A 260 5.37 9.03 19.59
C ILE A 260 6.78 8.56 19.88
N HIS A 261 6.96 7.26 19.71
CA HIS A 261 8.27 6.65 19.72
C HIS A 261 8.85 6.69 18.32
N TYR A 262 9.95 7.42 18.16
CA TYR A 262 10.75 7.31 16.95
C TYR A 262 11.79 6.21 17.15
N GLY A 263 11.76 5.21 16.26
CA GLY A 263 12.85 4.25 16.15
C GLY A 263 14.02 4.89 15.44
N ASP A 264 15.23 4.71 16.00
CA ASP A 264 16.44 4.86 15.22
C ASP A 264 16.45 3.79 14.14
N GLU A 265 17.16 4.03 13.05
CA GLU A 265 17.23 3.07 11.96
C GLU A 265 18.12 1.90 12.32
N PRO A 266 17.58 0.67 12.42
CA PRO A 266 18.38 -0.48 12.80
C PRO A 266 19.38 -0.85 11.71
N SER A 267 20.52 -1.36 12.09
CA SER A 267 21.37 -2.12 11.19
C SER A 267 20.65 -3.40 10.75
N VAL A 268 21.07 -3.97 9.63
CA VAL A 268 20.44 -5.20 9.10
C VAL A 268 20.51 -6.36 10.09
N ASP A 269 21.56 -6.42 10.91
CA ASP A 269 21.74 -7.48 11.91
C ASP A 269 20.80 -7.32 13.13
N GLU A 270 20.33 -6.10 13.38
CA GLU A 270 19.35 -5.83 14.42
C GLU A 270 17.91 -6.18 14.02
N ILE A 271 17.67 -6.37 12.73
CA ILE A 271 16.36 -6.75 12.21
C ILE A 271 16.22 -8.27 12.26
N PRO A 272 15.34 -8.85 13.09
CA PRO A 272 15.21 -10.30 13.21
C PRO A 272 14.58 -10.92 11.96
N ASP A 273 14.88 -12.20 11.71
CA ASP A 273 14.17 -12.98 10.71
C ASP A 273 12.74 -13.26 11.18
N ILE A 274 11.79 -13.36 10.24
CA ILE A 274 10.42 -13.77 10.59
C ILE A 274 10.42 -15.24 11.07
N ILE A 275 9.55 -15.53 12.02
CA ILE A 275 9.40 -16.89 12.60
C ILE A 275 8.09 -17.57 12.23
N ASN A 276 7.14 -16.81 11.71
CA ASN A 276 5.85 -17.26 11.20
C ASN A 276 5.59 -16.65 9.82
N PRO A 277 4.75 -17.28 8.98
CA PRO A 277 4.61 -16.88 7.59
C PRO A 277 3.96 -15.50 7.44
N SER A 278 4.53 -14.75 6.54
CA SER A 278 3.97 -13.48 6.06
C SER A 278 2.90 -13.72 5.01
N MET A 279 2.05 -12.71 4.82
CA MET A 279 1.03 -12.75 3.78
C MET A 279 1.66 -12.74 2.39
N ASN A 280 1.10 -13.53 1.47
CA ASN A 280 1.57 -13.68 0.09
C ASN A 280 3.05 -14.10 -0.05
N GLY A 281 3.65 -14.68 0.99
CA GLY A 281 5.07 -15.05 0.98
C GLY A 281 6.01 -13.86 0.90
N MET A 282 5.58 -12.69 1.38
CA MET A 282 6.38 -11.47 1.32
C MET A 282 7.65 -11.58 2.17
N VAL A 283 8.76 -11.14 1.60
CA VAL A 283 10.04 -10.97 2.27
C VAL A 283 10.67 -9.65 1.87
N GLU A 284 11.36 -9.01 2.79
CA GLU A 284 12.04 -7.74 2.56
C GLU A 284 13.49 -7.98 2.15
N VAL A 285 13.96 -7.25 1.14
CA VAL A 285 15.35 -7.35 0.67
C VAL A 285 16.13 -6.06 0.89
N MET A 286 15.43 -4.96 1.13
CA MET A 286 16.06 -3.66 1.35
C MET A 286 15.09 -2.69 2.04
N ARG A 287 15.64 -1.65 2.67
CA ARG A 287 14.92 -0.47 3.17
C ARG A 287 15.59 0.79 2.65
N GLY A 288 14.78 1.79 2.28
CA GLY A 288 15.23 3.02 1.64
C GLY A 288 15.63 2.82 0.18
N CYS A 289 15.60 3.88 -0.62
CA CYS A 289 16.00 3.81 -2.02
C CYS A 289 17.11 4.83 -2.39
N GLY A 290 17.31 5.86 -1.57
CA GLY A 290 18.35 6.88 -1.77
C GLY A 290 18.16 7.79 -2.99
N ARG A 291 17.02 7.71 -3.70
CA ARG A 291 16.79 8.53 -4.91
C ARG A 291 16.39 9.97 -4.61
N GLY A 292 15.84 10.27 -3.45
CA GLY A 292 15.59 11.64 -3.01
C GLY A 292 14.35 12.31 -3.61
N CYS A 293 13.34 11.54 -4.06
CA CYS A 293 12.06 12.08 -4.50
C CYS A 293 11.38 12.85 -3.35
N LYS A 294 11.03 14.13 -3.58
CA LYS A 294 10.58 15.02 -2.50
C LYS A 294 9.22 14.64 -1.92
N PHE A 295 8.38 14.03 -2.72
CA PHE A 295 7.02 13.59 -2.35
C PHE A 295 6.96 12.19 -1.73
N CYS A 296 8.11 11.56 -1.48
CA CYS A 296 8.17 10.17 -1.05
C CYS A 296 8.76 10.06 0.35
N ASP A 297 8.04 9.40 1.26
CA ASP A 297 8.48 9.17 2.64
C ASP A 297 9.70 8.25 2.73
N VAL A 298 9.82 7.31 1.79
CA VAL A 298 10.98 6.39 1.68
C VAL A 298 12.30 7.13 1.48
N THR A 299 12.27 8.33 0.90
CA THR A 299 13.45 9.20 0.76
C THR A 299 14.14 9.51 2.09
N LEU A 300 13.39 9.54 3.18
CA LEU A 300 13.89 9.85 4.52
C LEU A 300 14.61 8.67 5.17
N ARG A 301 14.56 7.48 4.56
CA ARG A 301 15.17 6.26 5.10
C ARG A 301 16.53 6.00 4.46
N PRO A 302 17.58 5.68 5.24
CA PRO A 302 18.86 5.27 4.68
C PRO A 302 18.74 3.96 3.92
N LEU A 303 19.51 3.86 2.85
CA LEU A 303 19.58 2.68 2.02
C LEU A 303 20.33 1.56 2.76
N ARG A 304 19.64 0.42 2.95
CA ARG A 304 20.16 -0.80 3.58
C ARG A 304 19.68 -2.01 2.80
N TYR A 305 20.51 -3.02 2.62
CA TYR A 305 20.10 -4.27 1.97
C TYR A 305 20.37 -5.48 2.83
N TYR A 306 19.49 -6.44 2.72
CA TYR A 306 19.61 -7.70 3.42
C TYR A 306 20.54 -8.67 2.67
N PRO A 307 21.43 -9.37 3.40
CA PRO A 307 22.20 -10.46 2.82
C PRO A 307 21.28 -11.54 2.23
N VAL A 308 21.72 -12.14 1.13
CA VAL A 308 20.94 -13.16 0.41
C VAL A 308 20.52 -14.30 1.34
N GLU A 309 21.41 -14.74 2.24
CA GLU A 309 21.12 -15.83 3.19
C GLU A 309 19.99 -15.46 4.18
N LYS A 310 19.86 -14.20 4.56
CA LYS A 310 18.76 -13.72 5.40
C LYS A 310 17.43 -13.79 4.64
N VAL A 311 17.43 -13.35 3.39
CA VAL A 311 16.25 -13.42 2.51
C VAL A 311 15.82 -14.87 2.30
N LYS A 312 16.75 -15.79 2.05
CA LYS A 312 16.49 -17.23 1.89
C LYS A 312 15.81 -17.83 3.11
N LYS A 313 16.32 -17.56 4.31
CA LYS A 313 15.74 -18.07 5.56
C LYS A 313 14.26 -17.67 5.71
N GLU A 314 13.92 -16.43 5.37
CA GLU A 314 12.54 -15.96 5.46
C GLU A 314 11.63 -16.58 4.39
N ILE A 315 12.15 -16.79 3.17
CA ILE A 315 11.43 -17.57 2.14
C ILE A 315 11.17 -19.00 2.63
N GLU A 316 12.15 -19.65 3.25
CA GLU A 316 12.00 -21.00 3.82
C GLU A 316 10.92 -21.05 4.92
N VAL A 317 10.83 -20.02 5.77
CA VAL A 317 9.74 -19.88 6.77
C VAL A 317 8.38 -19.81 6.06
N ASN A 318 8.26 -18.99 5.03
CA ASN A 318 7.02 -18.85 4.25
C ASN A 318 6.65 -20.16 3.53
N MET A 319 7.61 -20.86 2.97
CA MET A 319 7.39 -22.16 2.31
C MET A 319 6.99 -23.24 3.32
N LYS A 320 7.75 -23.38 4.39
CA LYS A 320 7.59 -24.46 5.38
C LYS A 320 6.30 -24.34 6.18
N TYR A 321 6.01 -23.15 6.68
CA TYR A 321 4.87 -22.92 7.59
C TYR A 321 3.67 -22.31 6.90
N GLY A 322 3.88 -21.57 5.80
CA GLY A 322 2.85 -20.95 5.00
C GLY A 322 2.41 -21.76 3.78
N GLY A 323 3.25 -22.67 3.29
CA GLY A 323 3.01 -23.35 2.03
C GLY A 323 3.14 -22.41 0.82
N ALA A 324 3.93 -21.34 0.96
CA ALA A 324 4.12 -20.37 -0.10
C ALA A 324 4.77 -20.99 -1.34
N LYS A 325 4.22 -20.71 -2.50
CA LYS A 325 4.79 -21.08 -3.81
C LYS A 325 5.40 -19.86 -4.52
N SER A 326 5.09 -18.67 -4.03
CA SER A 326 5.60 -17.41 -4.54
C SER A 326 6.26 -16.62 -3.43
N ALA A 327 7.38 -15.96 -3.75
CA ALA A 327 8.03 -15.00 -2.89
C ALA A 327 7.83 -13.57 -3.47
N TRP A 328 7.16 -12.72 -2.69
CA TRP A 328 7.03 -11.30 -3.00
C TRP A 328 8.19 -10.56 -2.37
N ILE A 329 9.00 -9.95 -3.23
CA ILE A 329 10.24 -9.29 -2.82
C ILE A 329 9.96 -7.84 -2.54
N GLN A 330 9.76 -7.52 -1.26
CA GLN A 330 9.57 -6.12 -0.83
C GLN A 330 10.88 -5.35 -1.00
N SER A 331 10.81 -4.35 -1.85
CA SER A 331 11.91 -3.42 -2.12
C SER A 331 11.33 -2.03 -2.34
N ASP A 332 12.06 -1.00 -1.95
CA ASP A 332 11.67 0.38 -2.27
C ASP A 332 12.09 0.79 -3.69
N ASP A 333 13.16 0.21 -4.20
CA ASP A 333 13.57 0.16 -5.61
C ASP A 333 14.55 -1.00 -5.81
N ILE A 334 14.09 -2.09 -6.39
CA ILE A 334 14.90 -3.31 -6.54
C ILE A 334 16.22 -3.05 -7.30
N PHE A 335 16.22 -2.10 -8.24
CA PHE A 335 17.37 -1.82 -9.08
C PHE A 335 18.51 -1.08 -8.36
N VAL A 336 18.29 -0.64 -7.12
CA VAL A 336 19.37 -0.09 -6.29
C VAL A 336 19.90 -1.10 -5.26
N TYR A 337 19.42 -2.35 -5.25
CA TYR A 337 19.94 -3.39 -4.37
C TYR A 337 21.43 -3.63 -4.61
N GLY A 338 22.18 -3.69 -3.51
CA GLY A 338 23.62 -3.90 -3.55
C GLY A 338 24.41 -2.83 -4.31
N LEU A 339 23.89 -1.58 -4.35
CA LEU A 339 24.60 -0.49 -5.02
C LEU A 339 26.03 -0.35 -4.51
N ASN A 340 26.97 -0.31 -5.43
CA ASN A 340 28.34 0.02 -5.09
C ASN A 340 28.42 1.49 -4.60
N PRO A 341 28.99 1.78 -3.42
CA PRO A 341 29.15 3.14 -2.92
C PRO A 341 29.82 4.10 -3.90
N ARG A 342 30.69 3.60 -4.80
CA ARG A 342 31.35 4.39 -5.84
C ARG A 342 30.40 4.84 -6.94
N THR A 343 29.34 4.07 -7.21
CA THR A 343 28.33 4.35 -8.25
C THR A 343 27.05 4.95 -7.68
N THR A 344 26.91 5.06 -6.37
CA THR A 344 25.70 5.58 -5.71
C THR A 344 25.28 6.96 -6.23
N LYS A 345 26.22 7.81 -6.66
CA LYS A 345 25.91 9.11 -7.26
C LYS A 345 25.13 8.99 -8.57
N ASN A 346 25.43 7.98 -9.37
CA ASN A 346 24.83 7.75 -10.68
C ASN A 346 23.66 6.77 -10.60
N MET A 347 23.42 6.12 -9.46
CA MET A 347 22.34 5.15 -9.25
C MET A 347 22.33 4.01 -10.29
N GLU A 348 23.49 3.67 -10.87
CA GLU A 348 23.62 2.52 -11.77
C GLU A 348 23.43 1.22 -11.02
N PRO A 349 22.57 0.30 -11.51
CA PRO A 349 22.31 -0.98 -10.86
C PRO A 349 23.58 -1.84 -10.74
N ASN A 350 23.74 -2.47 -9.59
CA ASN A 350 24.75 -3.51 -9.39
C ASN A 350 24.18 -4.84 -9.92
N ARG A 351 24.46 -5.13 -11.21
CA ARG A 351 23.93 -6.31 -11.88
C ARG A 351 24.33 -7.60 -11.19
N GLU A 352 25.58 -7.74 -10.78
CA GLU A 352 26.12 -8.94 -10.14
C GLU A 352 25.37 -9.21 -8.81
N ALA A 353 25.18 -8.19 -7.99
CA ALA A 353 24.43 -8.32 -6.73
C ALA A 353 22.97 -8.72 -6.94
N LEU A 354 22.33 -8.15 -7.98
CA LEU A 354 20.93 -8.51 -8.32
C LEU A 354 20.83 -9.93 -8.85
N GLU A 355 21.75 -10.37 -9.71
CA GLU A 355 21.79 -11.75 -10.18
C GLU A 355 22.03 -12.72 -9.03
N GLU A 356 22.94 -12.40 -8.09
CA GLU A 356 23.20 -13.20 -6.89
C GLU A 356 21.95 -13.30 -6.00
N LEU A 357 21.26 -12.17 -5.75
CA LEU A 357 20.02 -12.14 -4.99
C LEU A 357 18.96 -13.06 -5.60
N PHE A 358 18.66 -12.92 -6.89
CA PHE A 358 17.63 -13.72 -7.53
C PHE A 358 18.03 -15.20 -7.70
N LYS A 359 19.30 -15.51 -7.94
CA LYS A 359 19.80 -16.89 -7.89
C LYS A 359 19.62 -17.50 -6.49
N GLY A 360 19.95 -16.74 -5.44
CA GLY A 360 19.73 -17.16 -4.06
C GLY A 360 18.25 -17.41 -3.76
N ILE A 361 17.37 -16.51 -4.15
CA ILE A 361 15.91 -16.69 -4.01
C ILE A 361 15.45 -17.96 -4.70
N MET A 362 15.79 -18.15 -5.96
CA MET A 362 15.37 -19.32 -6.73
C MET A 362 16.00 -20.65 -6.23
N SER A 363 17.16 -20.58 -5.58
CA SER A 363 17.81 -21.75 -4.97
C SER A 363 17.04 -22.34 -3.78
N THR A 364 16.11 -21.59 -3.17
CA THR A 364 15.22 -22.11 -2.11
C THR A 364 14.18 -23.10 -2.65
N GLY A 365 14.01 -23.19 -3.96
CA GLY A 365 12.98 -24.00 -4.59
C GLY A 365 11.62 -23.32 -4.72
N ILE A 366 11.52 -22.02 -4.46
CA ILE A 366 10.30 -21.24 -4.70
C ILE A 366 9.95 -21.26 -6.20
N GLU A 367 8.66 -21.40 -6.52
CA GLU A 367 8.22 -21.53 -7.93
C GLU A 367 8.23 -20.18 -8.66
N HIS A 368 7.81 -19.11 -7.98
CA HIS A 368 7.65 -17.76 -8.53
C HIS A 368 8.24 -16.71 -7.61
N THR A 369 8.71 -15.61 -8.21
CA THR A 369 9.13 -14.42 -7.45
C THR A 369 8.85 -13.15 -8.25
N ASN A 370 8.43 -12.08 -7.55
CA ASN A 370 8.20 -10.76 -8.11
C ASN A 370 8.78 -9.70 -7.17
N PRO A 371 9.59 -8.76 -7.66
CA PRO A 371 9.90 -7.55 -6.90
C PRO A 371 8.67 -6.65 -6.81
N THR A 372 8.49 -5.96 -5.70
CA THR A 372 7.35 -5.04 -5.53
C THR A 372 7.52 -3.75 -6.31
N HIS A 373 8.68 -3.10 -6.20
CA HIS A 373 8.91 -1.79 -6.78
C HIS A 373 10.25 -1.72 -7.52
N GLY A 374 10.28 -0.86 -8.53
CA GLY A 374 11.49 -0.51 -9.27
C GLY A 374 11.30 0.76 -10.10
N THR A 375 12.39 1.33 -10.58
CA THR A 375 12.37 2.51 -11.45
C THR A 375 12.64 2.15 -12.90
N LEU A 376 11.99 2.85 -13.84
CA LEU A 376 12.26 2.63 -15.28
C LEU A 376 13.71 2.94 -15.63
N ALA A 377 14.27 3.99 -15.05
CA ALA A 377 15.68 4.33 -15.24
C ALA A 377 16.62 3.19 -14.82
N GLY A 378 16.35 2.59 -13.64
CA GLY A 378 17.12 1.43 -13.17
C GLY A 378 16.99 0.22 -14.10
N ALA A 379 15.79 -0.02 -14.64
CA ALA A 379 15.57 -1.15 -15.57
C ALA A 379 16.37 -1.07 -16.86
N ILE A 380 16.67 0.15 -17.36
CA ILE A 380 17.36 0.36 -18.65
C ILE A 380 18.81 0.86 -18.53
N ALA A 381 19.25 1.18 -17.32
CA ALA A 381 20.62 1.67 -17.12
C ALA A 381 21.70 0.63 -17.45
N ASN A 382 21.33 -0.66 -17.45
CA ASN A 382 22.22 -1.74 -17.88
C ASN A 382 21.45 -2.70 -18.80
N GLU A 383 21.87 -2.79 -20.06
CA GLU A 383 21.19 -3.57 -21.10
C GLU A 383 21.05 -5.06 -20.78
N ARG A 384 21.95 -5.63 -19.97
CA ARG A 384 21.95 -7.05 -19.62
C ARG A 384 21.15 -7.35 -18.35
N LEU A 385 20.77 -6.34 -17.58
CA LEU A 385 20.15 -6.55 -16.27
C LEU A 385 18.81 -7.27 -16.39
N ILE A 386 17.87 -6.69 -17.10
CA ILE A 386 16.51 -7.27 -17.25
C ILE A 386 16.55 -8.62 -17.96
N PRO A 387 17.28 -8.81 -19.10
CA PRO A 387 17.43 -10.14 -19.69
C PRO A 387 17.91 -11.21 -18.71
N ASN A 388 19.02 -10.96 -18.01
CA ASN A 388 19.64 -11.93 -17.12
C ASN A 388 18.75 -12.25 -15.91
N VAL A 389 18.18 -11.24 -15.27
CA VAL A 389 17.28 -11.45 -14.14
C VAL A 389 16.03 -12.23 -14.61
N SER A 390 15.47 -11.89 -15.77
CA SER A 390 14.31 -12.58 -16.33
C SER A 390 14.56 -14.07 -16.57
N GLU A 391 15.73 -14.43 -17.06
CA GLU A 391 16.15 -15.83 -17.21
C GLU A 391 16.22 -16.53 -15.85
N ILE A 392 16.86 -15.93 -14.85
CA ILE A 392 17.02 -16.49 -13.50
C ILE A 392 15.64 -16.77 -12.87
N ILE A 393 14.70 -15.82 -12.97
CA ILE A 393 13.36 -15.96 -12.36
C ILE A 393 12.35 -16.64 -13.27
N ARG A 394 12.79 -17.14 -14.43
CA ARG A 394 11.97 -17.87 -15.41
C ARG A 394 10.79 -17.06 -15.94
N ALA A 395 11.00 -15.76 -16.18
CA ALA A 395 9.99 -14.94 -16.81
C ALA A 395 9.64 -15.47 -18.23
N SER A 396 8.35 -15.56 -18.54
CA SER A 396 7.88 -16.20 -19.76
C SER A 396 6.45 -15.72 -20.12
N PRO A 397 5.92 -16.09 -21.29
CA PRO A 397 4.53 -15.80 -21.63
C PRO A 397 3.51 -16.30 -20.60
N ASP A 398 3.84 -17.36 -19.85
CA ASP A 398 2.99 -17.95 -18.83
C ASP A 398 3.37 -17.52 -17.39
N ASN A 399 4.54 -16.90 -17.22
CA ASN A 399 5.04 -16.37 -15.97
C ASN A 399 5.44 -14.90 -16.13
N HIS A 400 4.45 -14.00 -16.15
CA HIS A 400 4.71 -12.56 -16.22
C HIS A 400 5.11 -12.02 -14.85
N ILE A 401 6.09 -11.13 -14.86
CA ILE A 401 6.60 -10.47 -13.65
C ILE A 401 5.89 -9.12 -13.51
N GLY A 402 5.12 -8.94 -12.45
CA GLY A 402 4.55 -7.65 -12.10
C GLY A 402 5.55 -6.80 -11.34
N ILE A 403 5.63 -5.52 -11.65
CA ILE A 403 6.46 -4.56 -10.89
C ILE A 403 5.74 -3.22 -10.83
N GLN A 404 5.68 -2.62 -9.65
CA GLN A 404 5.19 -1.25 -9.52
C GLN A 404 6.32 -0.26 -9.82
N CYS A 405 6.03 0.71 -10.68
CA CYS A 405 6.97 1.75 -11.06
C CYS A 405 6.29 3.13 -10.92
N GLY A 406 7.04 4.11 -10.43
CA GLY A 406 6.54 5.48 -10.43
C GLY A 406 6.70 6.12 -11.81
N PHE A 407 5.59 6.46 -12.44
CA PHE A 407 5.52 7.32 -13.62
C PHE A 407 5.55 8.79 -13.20
N GLU A 408 4.90 9.10 -12.09
CA GLU A 408 4.71 10.37 -11.38
C GLU A 408 4.04 11.45 -12.24
N THR A 409 4.65 11.81 -13.37
CA THR A 409 4.14 12.83 -14.30
C THR A 409 4.79 12.66 -15.67
N GLY A 410 4.14 13.12 -16.73
CA GLY A 410 4.75 13.29 -18.05
C GLY A 410 5.57 14.57 -18.16
N SER A 411 5.41 15.52 -17.24
CA SER A 411 6.10 16.80 -17.29
C SER A 411 7.59 16.70 -16.97
N ILE A 412 8.41 17.12 -17.92
CA ILE A 412 9.88 17.23 -17.75
C ILE A 412 10.22 18.23 -16.64
N ARG A 413 9.45 19.30 -16.53
CA ARG A 413 9.61 20.32 -15.49
C ARG A 413 9.40 19.74 -14.09
N LEU A 414 8.27 19.08 -13.88
CA LEU A 414 7.91 18.53 -12.57
C LEU A 414 8.83 17.38 -12.17
N ILE A 415 9.12 16.47 -13.08
CA ILE A 415 10.03 15.36 -12.76
C ILE A 415 11.42 15.88 -12.39
N GLY A 416 11.93 16.91 -13.10
CA GLY A 416 13.21 17.54 -12.80
C GLY A 416 13.23 18.30 -11.48
N LYS A 417 12.09 18.89 -11.07
CA LYS A 417 11.99 19.65 -9.81
C LYS A 417 11.84 18.74 -8.58
N TYR A 418 11.08 17.66 -8.70
CA TYR A 418 10.64 16.85 -7.54
C TYR A 418 11.27 15.47 -7.47
N ALA A 419 11.84 14.94 -8.57
CA ALA A 419 12.34 13.58 -8.62
C ALA A 419 13.51 13.40 -9.63
N ASP A 420 14.38 14.39 -9.78
CA ASP A 420 15.51 14.37 -10.72
C ASP A 420 16.40 13.12 -10.57
N ARG A 421 16.73 12.74 -9.35
CA ARG A 421 17.55 11.56 -9.07
C ARG A 421 16.84 10.22 -9.33
N LYS A 422 15.51 10.24 -9.49
CA LYS A 422 14.77 9.05 -9.90
C LYS A 422 15.16 8.58 -11.29
N LEU A 423 15.56 9.52 -12.14
CA LEU A 423 16.00 9.27 -13.50
C LEU A 423 17.46 8.84 -13.60
N ALA A 424 18.24 9.03 -12.55
CA ALA A 424 19.66 8.69 -12.61
C ALA A 424 19.89 7.22 -13.07
N PRO A 425 20.81 6.98 -14.04
CA PRO A 425 21.86 7.88 -14.51
C PRO A 425 21.47 8.91 -15.59
N PHE A 426 20.21 8.91 -16.05
CA PHE A 426 19.69 9.81 -17.08
C PHE A 426 19.34 11.19 -16.52
N LYS A 427 19.08 12.15 -17.43
CA LYS A 427 18.73 13.53 -17.08
C LYS A 427 17.22 13.76 -17.23
N PRO A 428 16.64 14.80 -16.61
CA PRO A 428 15.23 15.10 -16.71
C PRO A 428 14.68 15.25 -18.13
N ASN A 429 15.45 15.86 -19.05
CA ASN A 429 15.06 16.02 -20.46
C ASN A 429 15.01 14.71 -21.25
N GLU A 430 15.52 13.61 -20.71
CA GLU A 430 15.43 12.27 -21.29
C GLU A 430 14.21 11.48 -20.78
N TRP A 431 13.37 12.08 -19.94
CA TRP A 431 12.29 11.36 -19.24
C TRP A 431 11.35 10.60 -20.17
N HIS A 432 10.86 11.24 -21.22
CA HIS A 432 9.97 10.57 -22.18
C HIS A 432 10.62 9.35 -22.84
N TRP A 433 11.90 9.49 -23.20
CA TRP A 433 12.68 8.37 -23.73
C TRP A 433 12.85 7.26 -22.70
N VAL A 434 13.19 7.60 -21.44
CA VAL A 434 13.31 6.63 -20.34
C VAL A 434 12.02 5.86 -20.15
N VAL A 435 10.88 6.53 -20.18
CA VAL A 435 9.57 5.88 -20.04
C VAL A 435 9.31 4.92 -21.19
N LYS A 436 9.49 5.38 -22.44
CA LYS A 436 9.27 4.57 -23.65
C LYS A 436 10.19 3.34 -23.70
N GLN A 437 11.48 3.52 -23.44
CA GLN A 437 12.44 2.42 -23.44
C GLN A 437 12.25 1.49 -22.24
N GLY A 438 11.97 2.02 -21.07
CA GLY A 438 11.69 1.22 -19.88
C GLY A 438 10.52 0.25 -20.08
N ILE A 439 9.40 0.74 -20.59
CA ILE A 439 8.23 -0.12 -20.90
C ILE A 439 8.60 -1.18 -21.95
N LYS A 440 9.27 -0.76 -23.03
CA LYS A 440 9.69 -1.66 -24.11
C LYS A 440 10.59 -2.78 -23.56
N THR A 441 11.65 -2.44 -22.84
CA THR A 441 12.60 -3.40 -22.26
C THR A 441 11.92 -4.37 -21.31
N LEU A 442 11.12 -3.86 -20.38
CA LEU A 442 10.38 -4.69 -19.43
C LEU A 442 9.44 -5.65 -20.14
N ASN A 443 8.64 -5.17 -21.09
CA ASN A 443 7.68 -6.00 -21.84
C ASN A 443 8.32 -7.06 -22.72
N GLN A 444 9.48 -6.77 -23.33
CA GLN A 444 10.26 -7.73 -24.13
C GLN A 444 10.68 -8.95 -23.32
N HIS A 445 10.85 -8.77 -22.00
CA HIS A 445 11.25 -9.81 -21.07
C HIS A 445 10.14 -10.24 -20.11
N TYR A 446 8.87 -10.06 -20.52
CA TYR A 446 7.67 -10.51 -19.82
C TYR A 446 7.39 -9.81 -18.47
N TRP A 447 7.98 -8.63 -18.24
CA TRP A 447 7.62 -7.79 -17.11
C TRP A 447 6.48 -6.85 -17.48
N VAL A 448 5.57 -6.65 -16.53
CA VAL A 448 4.40 -5.77 -16.71
C VAL A 448 4.44 -4.68 -15.63
N PRO A 449 4.82 -3.45 -15.99
CA PRO A 449 4.83 -2.36 -15.04
C PRO A 449 3.40 -1.88 -14.72
N ALA A 450 3.15 -1.66 -13.43
CA ALA A 450 1.99 -0.97 -12.92
C ALA A 450 2.45 0.42 -12.43
N PHE A 451 2.05 1.46 -13.14
CA PHE A 451 2.48 2.81 -12.85
C PHE A 451 1.59 3.51 -11.83
N THR A 452 2.20 4.37 -11.03
CA THR A 452 1.56 5.42 -10.25
C THR A 452 1.88 6.78 -10.85
N LEU A 453 0.88 7.66 -10.89
CA LEU A 453 0.97 9.02 -11.39
C LEU A 453 0.40 9.96 -10.33
N ILE A 454 1.04 11.11 -10.09
CA ILE A 454 0.64 12.07 -9.06
C ILE A 454 0.00 13.28 -9.74
N MET A 455 -1.27 13.53 -9.44
CA MET A 455 -1.98 14.71 -9.89
C MET A 455 -1.92 15.81 -8.82
N GLY A 456 -1.71 17.03 -9.25
CA GLY A 456 -1.62 18.19 -8.36
C GLY A 456 -0.37 18.22 -7.50
N LEU A 457 0.74 17.65 -8.01
CA LEU A 457 2.01 17.54 -7.28
C LEU A 457 2.43 18.87 -6.68
N ASP A 458 2.46 18.93 -5.34
CA ASP A 458 2.78 20.12 -4.52
C ASP A 458 1.94 21.36 -4.88
N ASN A 459 0.76 21.17 -5.47
CA ASN A 459 -0.08 22.22 -6.05
C ASN A 459 0.66 23.13 -7.09
N ASP A 460 1.75 22.64 -7.65
CA ASP A 460 2.62 23.31 -8.64
C ASP A 460 2.34 22.87 -10.08
N GLU A 461 1.51 21.85 -10.28
CA GLU A 461 1.18 21.33 -11.60
C GLU A 461 0.35 22.32 -12.41
N THR A 462 0.90 22.78 -13.55
CA THR A 462 0.22 23.67 -14.48
C THR A 462 -0.62 22.90 -15.51
N PRO A 463 -1.53 23.58 -16.26
CA PRO A 463 -2.24 22.98 -17.38
C PRO A 463 -1.32 22.33 -18.43
N GLU A 464 -0.17 22.95 -18.72
CA GLU A 464 0.82 22.46 -19.68
C GLU A 464 1.44 21.14 -19.21
N ASP A 465 1.77 21.03 -17.93
CA ASP A 465 2.31 19.79 -17.32
C ASP A 465 1.33 18.62 -17.46
N SER A 466 0.04 18.91 -17.24
CA SER A 466 -1.03 17.92 -17.41
C SER A 466 -1.17 17.48 -18.87
N TRP A 467 -1.07 18.41 -19.82
CA TRP A 467 -1.09 18.10 -21.25
C TRP A 467 0.12 17.27 -21.70
N GLU A 468 1.34 17.58 -21.22
CA GLU A 468 2.51 16.73 -21.45
C GLU A 468 2.29 15.29 -20.98
N THR A 469 1.63 15.13 -19.82
CA THR A 469 1.28 13.81 -19.28
C THR A 469 0.28 13.07 -20.17
N ILE A 470 -0.78 13.74 -20.62
CA ILE A 470 -1.78 13.16 -21.55
C ILE A 470 -1.11 12.75 -22.87
N GLN A 471 -0.24 13.63 -23.41
CA GLN A 471 0.46 13.39 -24.64
C GLN A 471 1.38 12.17 -24.53
N LEU A 472 2.19 12.07 -23.48
CA LEU A 472 3.10 10.93 -23.30
C LEU A 472 2.35 9.60 -23.23
N ILE A 473 1.20 9.55 -22.52
CA ILE A 473 0.36 8.34 -22.50
C ILE A 473 -0.18 8.03 -23.89
N HIS A 474 -0.59 9.03 -24.64
CA HIS A 474 -1.08 8.87 -26.02
C HIS A 474 0.03 8.34 -26.95
N GLU A 475 1.24 8.88 -26.86
CA GLU A 475 2.40 8.41 -27.61
C GLU A 475 2.73 6.94 -27.30
N LEU A 476 2.70 6.55 -26.03
CA LEU A 476 2.89 5.16 -25.63
C LEU A 476 1.86 4.22 -26.26
N GLU A 477 0.60 4.65 -26.36
CA GLU A 477 -0.46 3.86 -26.96
C GLU A 477 -0.35 3.74 -28.49
N THR A 478 0.16 4.77 -29.14
CA THR A 478 0.29 4.83 -30.62
C THR A 478 1.60 4.24 -31.11
N GLU A 479 2.70 4.55 -30.45
CA GLU A 479 4.03 4.04 -30.86
C GLU A 479 4.30 2.60 -30.37
N GLN A 480 3.66 2.20 -29.27
CA GLN A 480 3.84 0.88 -28.67
C GLN A 480 2.47 0.20 -28.39
N PRO A 481 1.65 -0.05 -29.43
CA PRO A 481 0.26 -0.50 -29.27
C PRO A 481 0.13 -1.86 -28.57
N ASP A 482 1.19 -2.67 -28.58
CA ASP A 482 1.22 -3.98 -27.92
C ASP A 482 1.78 -3.93 -26.50
N SER A 483 2.21 -2.77 -26.03
CA SER A 483 2.76 -2.63 -24.69
C SER A 483 1.71 -2.98 -23.62
N LYS A 484 2.21 -3.54 -22.52
CA LYS A 484 1.41 -4.00 -21.37
C LYS A 484 1.82 -3.19 -20.16
N PHE A 485 0.99 -2.26 -19.77
CA PHE A 485 1.18 -1.49 -18.53
C PHE A 485 -0.18 -0.97 -18.03
N THR A 486 -0.22 -0.57 -16.79
CA THR A 486 -1.37 0.14 -16.19
C THR A 486 -0.87 1.45 -15.60
N VAL A 487 -1.74 2.45 -15.49
CA VAL A 487 -1.44 3.74 -14.88
C VAL A 487 -2.52 4.08 -13.86
N THR A 488 -2.15 4.19 -12.59
CA THR A 488 -3.08 4.58 -11.51
C THR A 488 -2.85 6.05 -11.18
N PRO A 489 -3.80 6.96 -11.50
CA PRO A 489 -3.70 8.34 -11.09
C PRO A 489 -3.96 8.44 -9.58
N LEU A 490 -3.10 9.14 -8.87
CA LEU A 490 -3.17 9.41 -7.45
C LEU A 490 -3.20 10.91 -7.21
N THR A 491 -3.99 11.38 -6.27
CA THR A 491 -3.94 12.77 -5.83
C THR A 491 -2.72 13.00 -4.95
N PHE A 492 -2.11 14.17 -5.06
CA PHE A 492 -0.99 14.56 -4.22
C PHE A 492 -1.40 14.58 -2.74
N VAL A 493 -0.59 13.93 -1.92
CA VAL A 493 -0.67 13.91 -0.46
C VAL A 493 0.67 14.40 0.08
N PRO A 494 0.68 15.37 1.00
CA PRO A 494 1.90 15.97 1.52
C PRO A 494 2.62 15.03 2.51
N ILE A 495 3.56 14.27 1.99
CA ILE A 495 4.45 13.37 2.75
C ILE A 495 5.91 13.57 2.32
N GLY A 496 6.84 12.93 3.01
CA GLY A 496 8.27 13.03 2.73
C GLY A 496 8.81 14.44 3.00
N LEU A 497 9.57 14.98 2.06
CA LEU A 497 10.10 16.35 2.17
C LEU A 497 9.04 17.43 1.93
N LEU A 498 7.86 17.04 1.44
CA LEU A 498 6.72 17.94 1.20
C LEU A 498 5.64 17.84 2.30
N GLU A 499 5.94 17.31 3.46
CA GLU A 499 5.00 17.14 4.57
C GLU A 499 4.33 18.45 5.05
N LYS A 500 4.92 19.61 4.71
CA LYS A 500 4.39 20.93 5.05
C LYS A 500 3.51 21.54 3.96
N SER A 501 3.42 20.90 2.81
CA SER A 501 2.55 21.32 1.71
C SER A 501 1.09 20.99 2.02
N GLU A 502 0.18 21.48 1.20
CA GLU A 502 -1.24 21.21 1.33
C GLU A 502 -1.67 20.05 0.43
N PHE A 503 -2.70 19.33 0.84
CA PHE A 503 -3.31 18.28 0.02
C PHE A 503 -3.85 18.88 -1.28
N PHE A 504 -3.81 18.09 -2.36
CA PHE A 504 -4.51 18.46 -3.57
C PHE A 504 -6.02 18.30 -3.37
N ASP A 505 -6.76 19.42 -3.47
CA ASP A 505 -8.22 19.41 -3.36
C ASP A 505 -8.87 19.02 -4.69
N ILE A 506 -9.17 17.74 -4.84
CA ILE A 506 -9.80 17.18 -6.04
C ILE A 506 -11.18 17.84 -6.36
N ASN A 507 -11.87 18.38 -5.37
CA ASN A 507 -13.19 18.96 -5.56
C ASN A 507 -13.13 20.38 -6.09
N ASN A 508 -12.18 21.19 -5.62
CA ASN A 508 -12.11 22.60 -5.90
C ASN A 508 -11.01 22.98 -6.90
N THR A 509 -9.88 22.27 -6.90
CA THR A 509 -8.71 22.60 -7.73
C THR A 509 -8.52 21.72 -8.97
N MET A 510 -9.47 20.83 -9.26
CA MET A 510 -9.47 20.01 -10.48
C MET A 510 -9.79 20.88 -11.70
N ASP A 511 -8.76 21.35 -12.39
CA ASP A 511 -8.88 22.04 -13.66
C ASP A 511 -9.17 21.08 -14.84
N PRO A 512 -9.57 21.57 -16.03
CA PRO A 512 -9.87 20.71 -17.16
C PRO A 512 -8.74 19.77 -17.58
N PRO A 513 -7.45 20.18 -17.71
CA PRO A 513 -6.36 19.27 -18.06
C PRO A 513 -6.09 18.18 -17.02
N LYS A 514 -6.14 18.47 -15.70
CA LYS A 514 -6.00 17.46 -14.64
C LYS A 514 -7.12 16.42 -14.70
N LEU A 515 -8.36 16.84 -14.95
CA LEU A 515 -9.46 15.92 -15.23
C LEU A 515 -9.18 15.07 -16.48
N GLY A 516 -8.56 15.69 -17.48
CA GLY A 516 -8.10 15.01 -18.70
C GLY A 516 -7.07 13.90 -18.40
N VAL A 517 -6.09 14.16 -17.54
CA VAL A 517 -5.11 13.15 -17.08
C VAL A 517 -5.84 11.97 -16.42
N MET A 518 -6.74 12.25 -15.49
CA MET A 518 -7.51 11.22 -14.81
C MET A 518 -8.36 10.40 -15.79
N TYR A 519 -9.05 11.06 -16.73
CA TYR A 519 -9.85 10.38 -17.74
C TYR A 519 -9.01 9.52 -18.67
N LYS A 520 -7.88 10.05 -19.17
CA LYS A 520 -6.95 9.36 -20.06
C LYS A 520 -6.37 8.10 -19.43
N THR A 521 -5.93 8.19 -18.19
CA THR A 521 -5.37 7.05 -17.45
C THR A 521 -6.40 5.95 -17.23
N TRP A 522 -7.62 6.29 -16.82
CA TRP A 522 -8.69 5.30 -16.68
C TRP A 522 -9.13 4.69 -18.01
N GLN A 523 -9.20 5.51 -19.07
CA GLN A 523 -9.50 5.03 -20.42
C GLN A 523 -8.43 4.03 -20.88
N HIS A 524 -7.14 4.34 -20.66
CA HIS A 524 -6.03 3.44 -20.96
C HIS A 524 -6.16 2.12 -20.18
N ASN A 525 -6.32 2.18 -18.86
CA ASN A 525 -6.44 0.99 -18.02
C ASN A 525 -7.61 0.11 -18.44
N PHE A 526 -8.73 0.71 -18.78
CA PHE A 526 -9.91 -0.03 -19.23
C PHE A 526 -9.70 -0.68 -20.58
N LYS A 527 -9.20 0.07 -21.57
CA LYS A 527 -9.05 -0.41 -22.96
C LYS A 527 -7.89 -1.40 -23.10
N TYR A 528 -6.76 -1.13 -22.49
CA TYR A 528 -5.53 -1.89 -22.69
C TYR A 528 -5.22 -2.87 -21.55
N GLY A 529 -5.38 -2.47 -20.31
CA GLY A 529 -5.11 -3.32 -19.14
C GLY A 529 -6.14 -4.42 -18.99
N ILE A 530 -7.39 -4.05 -18.81
CA ILE A 530 -8.47 -5.00 -18.50
C ILE A 530 -8.81 -5.86 -19.70
N GLN A 531 -8.97 -5.29 -20.90
CA GLN A 531 -9.35 -6.07 -22.08
C GLN A 531 -8.27 -7.07 -22.50
N LYS A 532 -6.97 -6.68 -22.49
CA LYS A 532 -5.87 -7.60 -22.84
C LYS A 532 -5.70 -8.69 -21.78
N PHE A 533 -5.82 -8.35 -20.50
CA PHE A 533 -5.78 -9.32 -19.41
C PHE A 533 -6.94 -10.33 -19.52
N MET A 534 -8.14 -9.83 -19.77
CA MET A 534 -9.35 -10.65 -19.89
C MET A 534 -9.31 -11.61 -21.08
N ARG A 535 -8.74 -11.19 -22.22
CA ARG A 535 -8.56 -12.08 -23.37
C ARG A 535 -7.65 -13.28 -23.06
N LYS A 536 -6.67 -13.11 -22.14
CA LYS A 536 -5.77 -14.20 -21.72
C LYS A 536 -6.50 -15.18 -20.80
N VAL A 537 -7.22 -14.69 -19.81
CA VAL A 537 -8.02 -15.51 -18.87
C VAL A 537 -9.14 -16.26 -19.59
N GLY A 538 -9.72 -15.65 -20.62
CA GLY A 538 -10.84 -16.22 -21.35
C GLY A 538 -10.54 -17.36 -22.30
N ARG A 539 -9.30 -17.54 -22.68
CA ARG A 539 -8.89 -18.73 -23.45
C ARG A 539 -9.06 -20.03 -22.67
N GLN A 540 -9.14 -19.96 -21.35
CA GLN A 540 -9.23 -21.14 -20.47
C GLN A 540 -10.66 -21.51 -20.07
N ASN A 541 -11.63 -20.57 -20.06
CA ASN A 541 -13.04 -20.87 -19.73
C ASN A 541 -14.01 -19.78 -20.24
N PRO A 542 -14.83 -20.07 -21.30
CA PRO A 542 -15.71 -19.09 -21.93
C PRO A 542 -16.79 -18.47 -21.02
N LEU A 543 -17.34 -19.23 -20.08
CA LEU A 543 -18.36 -18.73 -19.14
C LEU A 543 -17.79 -17.77 -18.10
N LYS A 544 -16.60 -18.09 -17.54
CA LYS A 544 -15.87 -17.17 -16.68
C LYS A 544 -15.50 -15.90 -17.42
N ASN A 545 -15.18 -16.00 -18.70
CA ASN A 545 -14.86 -14.87 -19.57
C ASN A 545 -16.03 -13.90 -19.71
N LEU A 546 -17.23 -14.41 -19.95
CA LEU A 546 -18.43 -13.59 -20.10
C LEU A 546 -18.75 -12.83 -18.80
N PHE A 547 -18.65 -13.51 -17.67
CA PHE A 547 -18.86 -12.92 -16.35
C PHE A 547 -17.82 -11.82 -16.05
N PHE A 548 -16.54 -12.11 -16.21
CA PHE A 548 -15.48 -11.14 -15.97
C PHE A 548 -15.48 -10.00 -17.00
N ALA A 549 -15.84 -10.26 -18.26
CA ALA A 549 -15.98 -9.21 -19.27
C ALA A 549 -17.16 -8.27 -18.96
N GLY A 550 -18.28 -8.82 -18.48
CA GLY A 550 -19.41 -8.04 -18.00
C GLY A 550 -19.04 -7.20 -16.76
N LEU A 551 -18.37 -7.82 -15.78
CA LEU A 551 -17.88 -7.15 -14.58
C LEU A 551 -16.87 -6.04 -14.91
N ALA A 552 -15.92 -6.31 -15.79
CA ALA A 552 -14.91 -5.35 -16.24
C ALA A 552 -15.55 -4.16 -16.98
N ARG A 553 -16.52 -4.42 -17.87
CA ARG A 553 -17.28 -3.35 -18.56
C ARG A 553 -18.06 -2.49 -17.56
N SER A 554 -18.70 -3.12 -16.58
CA SER A 554 -19.45 -2.39 -15.54
C SER A 554 -18.53 -1.59 -14.65
N LEU A 555 -17.45 -2.18 -14.16
CA LEU A 555 -16.49 -1.52 -13.27
C LEU A 555 -15.65 -0.45 -13.98
N GLY A 556 -15.25 -0.67 -15.24
CA GLY A 556 -14.48 0.30 -16.01
C GLY A 556 -15.32 1.47 -16.52
N GLY A 557 -16.58 1.22 -16.90
CA GLY A 557 -17.50 2.27 -17.33
C GLY A 557 -17.95 3.22 -16.22
N VAL A 558 -18.00 2.74 -14.97
CA VAL A 558 -18.45 3.55 -13.82
C VAL A 558 -17.54 4.76 -13.57
N PRO A 559 -16.21 4.62 -13.46
CA PRO A 559 -15.33 5.79 -13.28
C PRO A 559 -15.38 6.77 -14.45
N LEU A 560 -15.34 6.30 -15.70
CA LEU A 560 -15.39 7.17 -16.88
C LEU A 560 -16.70 7.96 -16.93
N ASN A 561 -17.84 7.28 -16.74
CA ASN A 561 -19.15 7.93 -16.68
C ASN A 561 -19.27 8.91 -15.49
N ALA A 562 -18.61 8.62 -14.38
CA ALA A 562 -18.58 9.54 -13.24
C ALA A 562 -17.79 10.81 -13.57
N MET A 563 -16.64 10.67 -14.23
CA MET A 563 -15.84 11.81 -14.68
C MET A 563 -16.55 12.63 -15.76
N GLU A 564 -17.25 12.03 -16.69
CA GLU A 564 -18.08 12.74 -17.68
C GLU A 564 -19.23 13.51 -17.02
N ARG A 565 -19.88 12.95 -15.98
CA ARG A 565 -20.89 13.67 -15.20
C ARG A 565 -20.27 14.81 -14.40
N PHE A 566 -19.07 14.62 -13.87
CA PHE A 566 -18.33 15.67 -13.19
C PHE A 566 -17.98 16.80 -14.14
N ALA A 567 -17.46 16.51 -15.33
CA ALA A 567 -17.15 17.50 -16.37
C ALA A 567 -18.37 18.35 -16.73
N ARG A 568 -19.51 17.71 -16.99
CA ARG A 568 -20.78 18.42 -17.28
C ARG A 568 -21.20 19.37 -16.17
N ARG A 569 -20.98 19.01 -14.91
CA ARG A 569 -21.30 19.90 -13.77
C ARG A 569 -20.33 21.07 -13.62
N LYS A 570 -19.05 20.86 -14.00
CA LYS A 570 -18.02 21.92 -13.93
C LYS A 570 -18.09 22.89 -15.11
N GLY A 571 -18.60 22.48 -16.25
CA GLY A 571 -18.87 23.37 -17.39
C GLY A 571 -18.16 22.98 -18.70
N PRO A 572 -18.36 23.80 -19.76
CA PRO A 572 -17.96 23.45 -21.14
C PRO A 572 -16.47 23.14 -21.33
N GLU A 573 -15.58 23.82 -20.59
CA GLU A 573 -14.13 23.63 -20.72
C GLU A 573 -13.71 22.21 -20.27
N HIS A 574 -14.33 21.70 -19.20
CA HIS A 574 -14.08 20.33 -18.72
C HIS A 574 -14.66 19.29 -19.69
N GLU A 575 -15.84 19.54 -20.25
CA GLU A 575 -16.41 18.67 -21.28
C GLU A 575 -15.55 18.62 -22.54
N LEU A 576 -15.05 19.77 -22.99
CA LEU A 576 -14.23 19.88 -24.19
C LEU A 576 -12.93 19.06 -24.08
N VAL A 577 -12.28 19.02 -22.92
CA VAL A 577 -11.08 18.22 -22.70
C VAL A 577 -11.38 16.73 -22.83
N ILE A 578 -12.47 16.25 -22.23
CA ILE A 578 -12.89 14.86 -22.35
C ILE A 578 -13.21 14.50 -23.81
N GLU A 579 -13.93 15.38 -24.53
CA GLU A 579 -14.24 15.15 -25.94
C GLU A 579 -12.98 15.13 -26.84
N LYS A 580 -11.99 15.98 -26.57
CA LYS A 580 -10.69 15.93 -27.25
C LYS A 580 -9.97 14.59 -27.03
N ILE A 581 -9.97 14.08 -25.79
CA ILE A 581 -9.35 12.80 -25.48
C ILE A 581 -10.09 11.66 -26.18
N LYS A 582 -11.42 11.68 -26.20
CA LYS A 582 -12.21 10.70 -26.93
C LYS A 582 -11.93 10.75 -28.44
N ALA A 583 -11.88 11.94 -29.03
CA ALA A 583 -11.65 12.13 -30.46
C ALA A 583 -10.26 11.68 -30.92
N SER A 584 -9.25 11.77 -30.06
CA SER A 584 -7.88 11.33 -30.38
C SER A 584 -7.72 9.79 -30.49
N TYR A 585 -8.79 9.03 -30.37
CA TYR A 585 -8.82 7.56 -30.39
C TYR A 585 -9.53 6.93 -31.60
N TRP A 586 -9.94 7.71 -32.58
CA TRP A 586 -10.60 7.19 -33.79
C TRP A 586 -9.67 7.22 -35.00
#